data_1e30cca9646856f9822499f06ddd780f
#
_entry.id   1e30cca9646856f9822499f06ddd780f
#
_cell.length_a   1.000
_cell.length_b   1.000
_cell.length_c   1.000
_cell.angle_alpha   90.00
_cell.angle_beta   90.00
_cell.angle_gamma   90.00
#
_symmetry.space_group_name_H-M   'P 1'
#
loop_
_entity.id
_entity.type
_entity.pdbx_description
1 polymer ?
#
loop_
_entity_poly.entity_id
_entity_poly.type
_entity_poly.pdbx_seq_one_letter_code
_entity_poly.pdbx_strand_id
1 'polypeptide(L)'
;IGVAKAGAKNVICIVGDGSFMSNMQELAVIKEHNLPIKIIVLNNKGYLSIKNTQGKFYDGRIYGVNKATGVWFPDMEEVASVFKIKAGRAWSIKTLDKYVEMAMKQIAPYLLDCVCTEDQIIMPAQTFKKGQQAPLHDMFPFLSDEELQQEMVVSL
;
A
#
# COMPACT_ATOMS: atom_id res chain seq x y z
N ILE A 1 14.87 5.13 -4.55
CA ILE A 1 16.10 5.96 -4.53
C ILE A 1 17.04 5.51 -5.65
N GLY A 2 17.48 4.24 -5.68
CA GLY A 2 18.46 3.74 -6.66
C GLY A 2 18.10 4.06 -8.11
N VAL A 3 16.85 3.83 -8.51
CA VAL A 3 16.36 4.13 -9.88
C VAL A 3 16.47 5.63 -10.21
N ALA A 4 16.14 6.50 -9.26
CA ALA A 4 16.28 7.95 -9.43
C ALA A 4 17.74 8.38 -9.52
N LYS A 5 18.63 7.79 -8.72
CA LYS A 5 20.10 8.01 -8.79
C LYS A 5 20.70 7.50 -10.09
N ALA A 6 20.15 6.45 -10.68
CA ALA A 6 20.55 5.94 -12.00
C ALA A 6 20.06 6.82 -13.17
N GLY A 7 19.43 7.98 -12.89
CA GLY A 7 19.07 8.96 -13.90
C GLY A 7 17.61 8.94 -14.37
N ALA A 8 16.74 8.17 -13.74
CA ALA A 8 15.31 8.22 -14.05
C ALA A 8 14.75 9.61 -13.72
N LYS A 9 14.07 10.23 -14.70
CA LYS A 9 13.53 11.61 -14.58
C LYS A 9 12.23 11.68 -13.79
N ASN A 10 11.57 10.56 -13.59
CA ASN A 10 10.33 10.49 -12.82
C ASN A 10 10.19 9.06 -12.25
N VAL A 11 10.07 8.97 -10.93
CA VAL A 11 9.93 7.70 -10.21
C VAL A 11 8.65 7.76 -9.39
N ILE A 12 7.79 6.78 -9.53
CA ILE A 12 6.58 6.62 -8.73
C ILE A 12 6.82 5.47 -7.74
N CYS A 13 6.67 5.75 -6.46
CA CYS A 13 6.72 4.79 -5.38
C CYS A 13 5.34 4.67 -4.75
N ILE A 14 4.67 3.53 -4.93
CA ILE A 14 3.39 3.24 -4.29
C ILE A 14 3.67 2.36 -3.08
N VAL A 15 3.17 2.76 -1.91
CA VAL A 15 3.49 2.10 -0.64
C VAL A 15 2.31 2.21 0.32
N GLY A 16 2.05 1.17 1.12
CA GLY A 16 1.11 1.26 2.24
C GLY A 16 1.71 2.07 3.41
N ASP A 17 0.85 2.68 4.21
CA ASP A 17 1.24 3.48 5.37
C ASP A 17 2.15 2.72 6.36
N GLY A 18 1.85 1.46 6.66
CA GLY A 18 2.68 0.62 7.51
C GLY A 18 4.07 0.35 6.95
N SER A 19 4.18 0.06 5.65
CA SER A 19 5.47 -0.13 4.97
C SER A 19 6.25 1.19 4.86
N PHE A 20 5.56 2.31 4.66
CA PHE A 20 6.15 3.64 4.64
C PHE A 20 6.83 3.96 5.98
N MET A 21 6.18 3.63 7.11
CA MET A 21 6.74 3.82 8.45
C MET A 21 8.09 3.13 8.64
N SER A 22 8.34 2.00 7.99
CA SER A 22 9.60 1.26 8.11
C SER A 22 10.76 1.93 7.40
N ASN A 23 10.49 2.87 6.48
CA ASN A 23 11.52 3.50 5.64
C ASN A 23 11.35 5.03 5.50
N MET A 24 10.56 5.68 6.36
CA MET A 24 10.30 7.11 6.24
C MET A 24 11.56 7.98 6.41
N GLN A 25 12.61 7.47 7.08
CA GLN A 25 13.89 8.17 7.20
C GLN A 25 14.57 8.41 5.85
N GLU A 26 14.24 7.62 4.82
CA GLU A 26 14.74 7.81 3.46
C GLU A 26 14.26 9.12 2.81
N LEU A 27 13.23 9.75 3.37
CA LEU A 27 12.80 11.08 2.96
C LEU A 27 13.92 12.12 3.11
N ALA A 28 14.84 11.95 4.06
CA ALA A 28 16.00 12.81 4.21
C ALA A 28 16.92 12.74 2.98
N VAL A 29 17.22 11.53 2.49
CA VAL A 29 18.03 11.31 1.29
C VAL A 29 17.32 11.82 0.04
N ILE A 30 16.02 11.55 -0.08
CA ILE A 30 15.19 12.02 -1.19
C ILE A 30 15.19 13.54 -1.26
N LYS A 31 15.04 14.20 -0.11
CA LYS A 31 15.04 15.66 -0.01
C LYS A 31 16.40 16.26 -0.30
N GLU A 32 17.46 15.74 0.34
CA GLU A 32 18.83 16.26 0.19
C GLU A 32 19.28 16.26 -1.26
N HIS A 33 18.96 15.20 -1.99
CA HIS A 33 19.33 15.04 -3.39
C HIS A 33 18.27 15.53 -4.37
N ASN A 34 17.19 16.13 -3.89
CA ASN A 34 16.04 16.60 -4.68
C ASN A 34 15.59 15.56 -5.73
N LEU A 35 15.48 14.29 -5.32
CA LEU A 35 15.18 13.19 -6.23
C LEU A 35 13.75 13.31 -6.78
N PRO A 36 13.53 13.06 -8.08
CA PRO A 36 12.22 13.21 -8.73
C PRO A 36 11.28 12.03 -8.39
N ILE A 37 11.06 11.78 -7.10
CA ILE A 37 10.26 10.66 -6.61
C ILE A 37 8.90 11.18 -6.13
N LYS A 38 7.84 10.55 -6.63
CA LYS A 38 6.45 10.72 -6.17
C LYS A 38 6.09 9.54 -5.30
N ILE A 39 5.90 9.80 -4.01
CA ILE A 39 5.53 8.77 -3.03
C ILE A 39 4.02 8.83 -2.87
N ILE A 40 3.35 7.76 -3.26
CA ILE A 40 1.89 7.60 -3.12
C ILE A 40 1.66 6.63 -1.97
N VAL A 41 1.19 7.16 -0.84
CA VAL A 41 0.91 6.37 0.35
C VAL A 41 -0.55 5.93 0.33
N LEU A 42 -0.79 4.63 0.27
CA LEU A 42 -2.11 4.04 0.46
C LEU A 42 -2.38 3.95 1.96
N ASN A 43 -3.09 4.93 2.50
CA ASN A 43 -3.26 5.14 3.93
C ASN A 43 -4.59 4.57 4.41
N ASN A 44 -4.55 3.39 4.99
CA ASN A 44 -5.68 2.74 5.66
C ASN A 44 -5.54 2.74 7.19
N LYS A 45 -4.61 3.53 7.73
CA LYS A 45 -4.30 3.71 9.16
C LYS A 45 -3.94 2.41 9.87
N GLY A 46 -3.22 1.52 9.17
CA GLY A 46 -2.83 0.27 9.78
C GLY A 46 -2.19 -0.78 8.88
N TYR A 47 -1.82 -1.87 9.49
CA TYR A 47 -1.27 -3.06 8.82
C TYR A 47 -2.42 -3.96 8.34
N LEU A 48 -3.08 -3.57 7.25
CA LEU A 48 -4.28 -4.25 6.73
C LEU A 48 -4.06 -5.74 6.42
N SER A 49 -2.92 -6.09 5.80
CA SER A 49 -2.61 -7.49 5.49
C SER A 49 -2.49 -8.33 6.76
N ILE A 50 -1.85 -7.79 7.80
CA ILE A 50 -1.71 -8.45 9.10
C ILE A 50 -3.08 -8.59 9.76
N LYS A 51 -3.90 -7.54 9.75
CA LYS A 51 -5.28 -7.56 10.25
C LYS A 51 -6.10 -8.67 9.60
N ASN A 52 -6.06 -8.76 8.26
CA ASN A 52 -6.77 -9.79 7.52
C ASN A 52 -6.25 -11.20 7.84
N THR A 53 -4.94 -11.38 7.99
CA THR A 53 -4.34 -12.65 8.38
C THR A 53 -4.76 -13.05 9.80
N GLN A 54 -4.67 -12.14 10.75
CA GLN A 54 -5.09 -12.39 12.13
C GLN A 54 -6.58 -12.72 12.22
N GLY A 55 -7.42 -12.00 11.48
CA GLY A 55 -8.85 -12.26 11.42
C GLY A 55 -9.19 -13.66 10.89
N LYS A 56 -8.43 -14.15 9.90
CA LYS A 56 -8.68 -15.45 9.26
C LYS A 56 -8.13 -16.65 10.06
N PHE A 57 -6.95 -16.50 10.63
CA PHE A 57 -6.19 -17.65 11.16
C PHE A 57 -6.08 -17.68 12.69
N TYR A 58 -6.52 -16.63 13.39
CA TYR A 58 -6.36 -16.48 14.83
C TYR A 58 -7.67 -16.14 15.55
N ASP A 59 -8.80 -16.68 15.07
CA ASP A 59 -10.14 -16.50 15.65
C ASP A 59 -10.53 -15.03 15.86
N GLY A 60 -10.12 -14.16 14.94
CA GLY A 60 -10.41 -12.73 15.03
C GLY A 60 -9.61 -11.98 16.10
N ARG A 61 -8.60 -12.58 16.70
CA ARG A 61 -7.72 -11.92 17.67
C ARG A 61 -6.77 -10.96 16.95
N ILE A 62 -7.05 -9.66 17.04
CA ILE A 62 -6.35 -8.59 16.34
C ILE A 62 -5.45 -7.83 17.30
N TYR A 63 -4.14 -7.83 17.06
CA TYR A 63 -3.14 -7.13 17.86
C TYR A 63 -2.10 -6.41 17.02
N GLY A 64 -1.68 -5.21 17.46
CA GLY A 64 -0.53 -4.50 16.87
C GLY A 64 -0.72 -4.09 15.41
N VAL A 65 -1.95 -3.79 14.98
CA VAL A 65 -2.24 -3.49 13.56
C VAL A 65 -2.72 -2.06 13.32
N ASN A 66 -3.33 -1.42 14.30
CA ASN A 66 -3.84 -0.05 14.20
C ASN A 66 -3.92 0.61 15.60
N LYS A 67 -4.43 1.84 15.64
CA LYS A 67 -4.54 2.61 16.90
C LYS A 67 -5.34 1.87 17.97
N ALA A 68 -6.44 1.21 17.62
CA ALA A 68 -7.27 0.47 18.59
C ALA A 68 -6.54 -0.73 19.19
N THR A 69 -5.53 -1.25 18.51
CA THR A 69 -4.74 -2.42 18.91
C THR A 69 -3.28 -2.09 19.27
N GLY A 70 -2.99 -0.80 19.55
CA GLY A 70 -1.74 -0.35 20.14
C GLY A 70 -0.68 0.17 19.18
N VAL A 71 -1.00 0.39 17.89
CA VAL A 71 -0.06 0.99 16.92
C VAL A 71 -0.60 2.33 16.42
N TRP A 72 0.16 3.38 16.63
CA TRP A 72 -0.15 4.70 16.13
C TRP A 72 0.56 4.97 14.80
N PHE A 73 -0.16 5.61 13.88
CA PHE A 73 0.37 6.07 12.60
C PHE A 73 0.34 7.60 12.56
N PRO A 74 1.45 8.25 12.19
CA PRO A 74 1.51 9.70 12.09
C PRO A 74 0.67 10.21 10.92
N ASP A 75 0.36 11.48 10.94
CA ASP A 75 -0.18 12.19 9.79
C ASP A 75 0.89 12.30 8.69
N MET A 76 0.57 11.84 7.48
CA MET A 76 1.54 11.75 6.38
C MET A 76 1.95 13.13 5.85
N GLU A 77 1.07 14.13 5.91
CA GLU A 77 1.41 15.51 5.53
C GLU A 77 2.34 16.15 6.57
N GLU A 78 2.13 15.86 7.87
CA GLU A 78 3.04 16.32 8.93
C GLU A 78 4.41 15.68 8.77
N VAL A 79 4.50 14.38 8.52
CA VAL A 79 5.76 13.68 8.23
C VAL A 79 6.48 14.33 7.06
N ALA A 80 5.79 14.55 5.93
CA ALA A 80 6.37 15.21 4.75
C ALA A 80 6.89 16.62 5.08
N SER A 81 6.14 17.36 5.91
CA SER A 81 6.50 18.72 6.34
C SER A 81 7.81 18.72 7.16
N VAL A 82 8.02 17.76 8.06
CA VAL A 82 9.27 17.61 8.82
C VAL A 82 10.47 17.51 7.89
N PHE A 83 10.34 16.77 6.79
CA PHE A 83 11.38 16.61 5.77
C PHE A 83 11.36 17.70 4.69
N LYS A 84 10.51 18.74 4.83
CA LYS A 84 10.36 19.84 3.84
C LYS A 84 10.04 19.32 2.43
N ILE A 85 9.25 18.26 2.34
CA ILE A 85 8.72 17.70 1.10
C ILE A 85 7.28 18.19 0.94
N LYS A 86 6.93 18.65 -0.27
CA LYS A 86 5.54 19.02 -0.56
C LYS A 86 4.64 17.79 -0.51
N ALA A 87 3.47 17.95 0.08
CA ALA A 87 2.49 16.88 0.18
C ALA A 87 1.10 17.36 -0.23
N GLY A 88 0.20 16.40 -0.39
CA GLY A 88 -1.23 16.61 -0.55
C GLY A 88 -1.98 15.35 -0.17
N ARG A 89 -3.28 15.50 0.11
CA ARG A 89 -4.13 14.40 0.58
C ARG A 89 -5.38 14.26 -0.27
N ALA A 90 -5.60 13.04 -0.75
CA ALA A 90 -6.82 12.66 -1.45
C ALA A 90 -7.74 11.87 -0.50
N TRP A 91 -8.94 12.42 -0.25
CA TRP A 91 -9.95 11.85 0.63
C TRP A 91 -11.01 11.01 -0.10
N SER A 92 -11.05 11.11 -1.42
CA SER A 92 -12.05 10.45 -2.24
C SER A 92 -11.56 10.30 -3.67
N ILE A 93 -12.20 9.42 -4.42
CA ILE A 93 -11.92 9.24 -5.86
C ILE A 93 -12.07 10.56 -6.62
N LYS A 94 -13.06 11.39 -6.25
CA LYS A 94 -13.27 12.70 -6.90
C LYS A 94 -12.09 13.67 -6.74
N THR A 95 -11.33 13.54 -5.67
CA THR A 95 -10.16 14.39 -5.40
C THR A 95 -8.85 13.74 -5.86
N LEU A 96 -8.85 12.43 -6.08
CA LEU A 96 -7.64 11.66 -6.41
C LEU A 96 -6.99 12.15 -7.70
N ASP A 97 -7.75 12.29 -8.79
CA ASP A 97 -7.23 12.72 -10.09
C ASP A 97 -6.51 14.06 -10.00
N LYS A 98 -7.11 15.03 -9.30
CA LYS A 98 -6.52 16.34 -9.05
C LYS A 98 -5.17 16.24 -8.35
N TYR A 99 -5.09 15.45 -7.27
CA TYR A 99 -3.86 15.34 -6.48
C TYR A 99 -2.80 14.50 -7.17
N VAL A 100 -3.18 13.47 -7.94
CA VAL A 100 -2.25 12.73 -8.80
C VAL A 100 -1.66 13.65 -9.86
N GLU A 101 -2.50 14.44 -10.55
CA GLU A 101 -2.03 15.42 -11.53
C GLU A 101 -1.08 16.46 -10.90
N MET A 102 -1.42 16.96 -9.72
CA MET A 102 -0.54 17.87 -8.97
C MET A 102 0.80 17.22 -8.63
N ALA A 103 0.80 15.97 -8.18
CA ALA A 103 2.01 15.22 -7.87
C ALA A 103 2.88 15.03 -9.12
N MET A 104 2.28 14.63 -10.23
CA MET A 104 2.99 14.35 -11.50
C MET A 104 3.61 15.59 -12.13
N LYS A 105 3.02 16.76 -11.92
CA LYS A 105 3.56 18.05 -12.38
C LYS A 105 4.78 18.54 -11.57
N GLN A 106 5.04 17.99 -10.38
CA GLN A 106 6.21 18.37 -9.61
C GLN A 106 7.48 17.79 -10.21
N ILE A 107 8.53 18.57 -10.35
CA ILE A 107 9.88 18.07 -10.66
C ILE A 107 10.55 17.55 -9.38
N ALA A 108 10.34 18.25 -8.27
CA ALA A 108 10.85 17.90 -6.94
C ALA A 108 10.09 16.70 -6.33
N PRO A 109 10.61 16.10 -5.25
CA PRO A 109 9.90 15.05 -4.52
C PRO A 109 8.54 15.53 -4.02
N TYR A 110 7.56 14.63 -4.02
CA TYR A 110 6.20 14.89 -3.58
C TYR A 110 5.62 13.67 -2.86
N LEU A 111 4.88 13.90 -1.77
CA LEU A 111 4.15 12.85 -1.07
C LEU A 111 2.65 13.05 -1.28
N LEU A 112 1.97 12.03 -1.76
CA LEU A 112 0.51 11.98 -1.89
C LEU A 112 -0.05 10.97 -0.89
N ASP A 113 -0.78 11.47 0.09
CA ASP A 113 -1.53 10.66 1.05
C ASP A 113 -2.90 10.30 0.48
N CYS A 114 -3.09 9.04 0.09
CA CYS A 114 -4.36 8.53 -0.41
C CYS A 114 -5.11 7.83 0.73
N VAL A 115 -6.11 8.48 1.28
CA VAL A 115 -6.91 7.90 2.37
C VAL A 115 -7.78 6.77 1.83
N CYS A 116 -7.55 5.58 2.35
CA CYS A 116 -8.25 4.35 1.99
C CYS A 116 -9.15 3.88 3.14
N THR A 117 -10.04 2.92 2.85
CA THR A 117 -10.84 2.29 3.90
C THR A 117 -9.98 1.41 4.80
N GLU A 118 -10.27 1.42 6.11
CA GLU A 118 -9.57 0.64 7.13
C GLU A 118 -9.94 -0.86 7.10
N ASP A 119 -11.05 -1.20 6.43
CA ASP A 119 -11.63 -2.55 6.44
C ASP A 119 -11.73 -3.18 5.05
N GLN A 120 -10.84 -2.79 4.14
CA GLN A 120 -10.82 -3.36 2.81
C GLN A 120 -10.47 -4.85 2.86
N ILE A 121 -11.29 -5.66 2.21
CA ILE A 121 -10.97 -7.08 1.98
C ILE A 121 -10.03 -7.15 0.78
N ILE A 122 -8.88 -7.82 0.97
CA ILE A 122 -7.94 -8.08 -0.13
C ILE A 122 -8.43 -9.33 -0.86
N MET A 123 -8.79 -9.17 -2.14
CA MET A 123 -9.20 -10.25 -3.03
C MET A 123 -8.49 -10.14 -4.38
N PRO A 124 -8.12 -11.27 -5.00
CA PRO A 124 -8.24 -12.64 -4.50
C PRO A 124 -7.34 -12.91 -3.29
N ALA A 125 -7.72 -13.86 -2.44
CA ALA A 125 -6.99 -14.15 -1.21
C ALA A 125 -6.79 -15.65 -1.02
N GLN A 126 -5.59 -16.04 -0.61
CA GLN A 126 -5.32 -17.40 -0.18
C GLN A 126 -6.09 -17.71 1.12
N THR A 127 -6.80 -18.82 1.16
CA THR A 127 -7.58 -19.28 2.31
C THR A 127 -7.65 -20.81 2.31
N PHE A 128 -8.50 -21.39 3.12
CA PHE A 128 -8.71 -22.84 3.14
C PHE A 128 -9.79 -23.28 2.14
N LYS A 129 -9.51 -24.35 1.39
CA LYS A 129 -10.46 -25.08 0.52
C LYS A 129 -10.46 -26.52 0.97
N LYS A 130 -11.63 -27.09 1.31
CA LYS A 130 -11.78 -28.49 1.77
C LYS A 130 -10.85 -28.84 2.97
N GLY A 131 -10.65 -27.90 3.91
CA GLY A 131 -9.86 -28.10 5.12
C GLY A 131 -8.33 -27.99 4.96
N GLN A 132 -7.84 -27.69 3.76
CA GLN A 132 -6.42 -27.47 3.47
C GLN A 132 -6.19 -26.07 2.93
N GLN A 133 -4.98 -25.53 3.12
CA GLN A 133 -4.61 -24.26 2.53
C GLN A 133 -4.64 -24.38 1.00
N ALA A 134 -5.43 -23.52 0.34
CA ALA A 134 -5.53 -23.51 -1.10
C ALA A 134 -4.20 -23.08 -1.74
N PRO A 135 -3.82 -23.64 -2.89
CA PRO A 135 -2.64 -23.20 -3.63
C PRO A 135 -2.83 -21.78 -4.20
N LEU A 136 -1.74 -21.13 -4.56
CA LEU A 136 -1.76 -19.74 -5.07
C LEU A 136 -2.51 -19.56 -6.39
N HIS A 137 -2.68 -20.61 -7.17
CA HIS A 137 -3.44 -20.58 -8.42
C HIS A 137 -4.95 -20.79 -8.23
N ASP A 138 -5.39 -21.14 -7.01
CA ASP A 138 -6.79 -21.38 -6.67
C ASP A 138 -7.16 -20.60 -5.40
N MET A 139 -7.23 -19.26 -5.56
CA MET A 139 -7.53 -18.34 -4.46
C MET A 139 -9.03 -18.04 -4.35
N PHE A 140 -9.46 -17.70 -3.16
CA PHE A 140 -10.84 -17.20 -2.94
C PHE A 140 -11.05 -15.82 -3.60
N PRO A 141 -12.19 -15.59 -4.29
CA PRO A 141 -13.31 -16.51 -4.54
C PRO A 141 -12.90 -17.65 -5.47
N PHE A 142 -13.21 -18.89 -5.05
CA PHE A 142 -12.81 -20.07 -5.81
C PHE A 142 -13.61 -20.20 -7.11
N LEU A 143 -12.92 -20.57 -8.17
CA LEU A 143 -13.55 -21.01 -9.41
C LEU A 143 -14.04 -22.46 -9.26
N SER A 144 -14.94 -22.90 -10.13
CA SER A 144 -15.20 -24.33 -10.29
C SER A 144 -13.95 -25.03 -10.82
N ASP A 145 -13.84 -26.36 -10.60
CA ASP A 145 -12.67 -27.10 -11.06
C ASP A 145 -12.56 -27.05 -12.61
N GLU A 146 -13.68 -26.98 -13.32
CA GLU A 146 -13.73 -26.84 -14.78
C GLU A 146 -13.25 -25.46 -15.25
N GLU A 147 -13.71 -24.38 -14.61
CA GLU A 147 -13.27 -23.00 -14.92
C GLU A 147 -11.79 -22.83 -14.60
N LEU A 148 -11.33 -23.36 -13.45
CA LEU A 148 -9.92 -23.29 -13.07
C LEU A 148 -9.03 -23.96 -14.13
N GLN A 149 -9.40 -25.16 -14.61
CA GLN A 149 -8.65 -25.84 -15.66
C GLN A 149 -8.60 -25.06 -16.98
N GLN A 150 -9.70 -24.39 -17.35
CA GLN A 150 -9.78 -23.57 -18.58
C GLN A 150 -8.90 -22.32 -18.51
N GLU A 151 -8.78 -21.72 -17.32
CA GLU A 151 -7.98 -20.51 -17.12
C GLU A 151 -6.49 -20.79 -16.87
N MET A 152 -6.12 -22.05 -16.61
CA MET A 152 -4.72 -22.42 -16.40
C MET A 152 -3.94 -22.44 -17.71
N VAL A 153 -2.87 -21.66 -17.79
CA VAL A 153 -1.93 -21.63 -18.95
C VAL A 153 -1.05 -22.89 -18.99
N VAL A 154 -0.88 -23.56 -17.88
CA VAL A 154 -0.08 -24.80 -17.73
C VAL A 154 -1.00 -25.85 -17.12
N SER A 155 -1.03 -27.06 -17.69
CA SER A 155 -1.74 -28.19 -17.06
C SER A 155 -1.16 -28.49 -15.68
N LEU A 156 -2.05 -28.61 -14.72
CA LEU A 156 -1.72 -28.99 -13.33
C LEU A 156 -1.34 -30.46 -13.23
#